data_729600dc581331ceeb3eabe9996f664d
#
_entry.id   729600dc581331ceeb3eabe9996f664d
#
_cell.length_a   1.000
_cell.length_b   1.000
_cell.length_c   1.000
_cell.angle_alpha   90.00
_cell.angle_beta   90.00
_cell.angle_gamma   90.00
#
_symmetry.space_group_name_H-M   'P 1'
#
loop_
_entity.id
_entity.type
_entity.pdbx_description
1 polymer ?
#
loop_
_entity_poly.entity_id
_entity_poly.type
_entity_poly.pdbx_seq_one_letter_code
_entity_poly.pdbx_strand_id
1 'polypeptide(L)'
;MAAIHVAEEARHISFTHEYLLKRVPNLPRWQRFFLSLYVPVITRMLGQAVVIPPRAFWREFHIPRKVRKELFFCAPESGHFPRDMFADVRMLCYDTGLMNRAAKLMWRICKIDGDASRYRNEPQRRHVVAARRGG
;
A
#
# COMPACT_ATOMS: atom_id res chain seq x y z
N MET A 1 -4.51 5.99 27.14
CA MET A 1 -5.51 5.61 26.12
C MET A 1 -4.89 5.21 24.78
N ALA A 2 -3.88 5.91 24.23
CA ALA A 2 -3.27 5.57 22.93
C ALA A 2 -2.71 4.14 22.83
N ALA A 3 -2.06 3.60 23.85
CA ALA A 3 -1.46 2.27 23.82
C ALA A 3 -2.48 1.13 23.67
N ILE A 4 -3.67 1.27 24.26
CA ILE A 4 -4.75 0.27 24.14
C ILE A 4 -5.29 0.25 22.72
N HIS A 5 -5.47 1.41 22.10
CA HIS A 5 -5.96 1.54 20.74
C HIS A 5 -5.02 0.91 19.71
N VAL A 6 -3.72 1.17 19.86
CA VAL A 6 -2.69 0.56 19.01
C VAL A 6 -2.66 -0.98 19.14
N ALA A 7 -2.84 -1.51 20.36
CA ALA A 7 -2.90 -2.94 20.58
C ALA A 7 -4.15 -3.59 19.96
N GLU A 8 -5.29 -2.92 20.01
CA GLU A 8 -6.52 -3.38 19.37
C GLU A 8 -6.42 -3.36 17.85
N GLU A 9 -5.89 -2.29 17.27
CA GLU A 9 -5.65 -2.22 15.82
C GLU A 9 -4.68 -3.31 15.35
N ALA A 10 -3.60 -3.56 16.09
CA ALA A 10 -2.67 -4.63 15.76
C ALA A 10 -3.33 -6.02 15.77
N ARG A 11 -4.27 -6.27 16.68
CA ARG A 11 -5.07 -7.51 16.71
C ARG A 11 -6.00 -7.62 15.51
N HIS A 12 -6.71 -6.54 15.16
CA HIS A 12 -7.58 -6.53 13.98
C HIS A 12 -6.82 -6.81 12.70
N ILE A 13 -5.66 -6.19 12.52
CA ILE A 13 -4.81 -6.42 11.36
C ILE A 13 -4.31 -7.88 11.35
N SER A 14 -3.91 -8.44 12.49
CA SER A 14 -3.47 -9.83 12.60
C SER A 14 -4.57 -10.81 12.24
N PHE A 15 -5.75 -10.62 12.81
CA PHE A 15 -6.92 -11.46 12.54
C PHE A 15 -7.31 -11.41 11.06
N THR A 16 -7.36 -10.21 10.48
CA THR A 16 -7.69 -10.04 9.06
C THR A 16 -6.70 -10.75 8.16
N HIS A 17 -5.40 -10.63 8.47
CA HIS A 17 -4.35 -11.29 7.72
C HIS A 17 -4.49 -12.82 7.77
N GLU A 18 -4.65 -13.41 8.96
CA GLU A 18 -4.85 -14.84 9.13
C GLU A 18 -6.13 -15.34 8.47
N TYR A 19 -7.21 -14.57 8.58
CA TYR A 19 -8.48 -14.89 7.93
C TYR A 19 -8.33 -14.95 6.42
N LEU A 20 -7.67 -13.96 5.81
CA LEU A 20 -7.44 -13.92 4.37
C LEU A 20 -6.54 -15.06 3.89
N LEU A 21 -5.48 -15.39 4.64
CA LEU A 21 -4.62 -16.53 4.36
C LEU A 21 -5.38 -17.87 4.30
N LYS A 22 -6.36 -18.04 5.19
CA LYS A 22 -7.19 -19.25 5.24
C LYS A 22 -8.33 -19.24 4.21
N ARG A 23 -8.95 -18.08 4.00
CA ARG A 23 -10.18 -17.98 3.18
C ARG A 23 -9.90 -17.87 1.70
N VAL A 24 -8.94 -17.05 1.28
CA VAL A 24 -8.68 -16.74 -0.13
C VAL A 24 -8.28 -17.98 -0.95
N PRO A 25 -7.39 -18.87 -0.50
CA PRO A 25 -7.05 -20.08 -1.26
C PRO A 25 -8.23 -21.01 -1.52
N ASN A 26 -9.25 -20.98 -0.63
CA ASN A 26 -10.44 -21.82 -0.71
C ASN A 26 -11.55 -21.23 -1.59
N LEU A 27 -11.37 -20.02 -2.12
CA LEU A 27 -12.32 -19.40 -3.03
C LEU A 27 -12.30 -20.06 -4.42
N PRO A 28 -13.44 -20.11 -5.13
CA PRO A 28 -13.50 -20.51 -6.52
C PRO A 28 -12.52 -19.72 -7.40
N ARG A 29 -11.99 -20.34 -8.45
CA ARG A 29 -10.98 -19.73 -9.34
C ARG A 29 -11.41 -18.38 -9.92
N TRP A 30 -12.68 -18.24 -10.30
CA TRP A 30 -13.22 -17.00 -10.86
C TRP A 30 -13.25 -15.88 -9.82
N GLN A 31 -13.64 -16.17 -8.56
CA GLN A 31 -13.62 -15.18 -7.48
C GLN A 31 -12.20 -14.73 -7.16
N ARG A 32 -11.25 -15.67 -7.10
CA ARG A 32 -9.82 -15.34 -6.90
C ARG A 32 -9.28 -14.47 -8.03
N PHE A 33 -9.68 -14.74 -9.28
CA PHE A 33 -9.29 -13.94 -10.43
C PHE A 33 -9.81 -12.49 -10.30
N PHE A 34 -11.11 -12.30 -10.05
CA PHE A 34 -11.67 -10.97 -9.85
C PHE A 34 -11.05 -10.27 -8.65
N LEU A 35 -10.87 -10.94 -7.53
CA LEU A 35 -10.23 -10.38 -6.35
C LEU A 35 -8.79 -9.93 -6.65
N SER A 36 -8.05 -10.70 -7.44
CA SER A 36 -6.68 -10.35 -7.83
C SER A 36 -6.57 -9.07 -8.66
N LEU A 37 -7.59 -8.75 -9.44
CA LEU A 37 -7.68 -7.50 -10.21
C LEU A 37 -8.19 -6.33 -9.36
N TYR A 38 -9.08 -6.63 -8.42
CA TYR A 38 -9.75 -5.61 -7.62
C TYR A 38 -8.88 -5.06 -6.49
N VAL A 39 -8.06 -5.92 -5.87
CA VAL A 39 -7.16 -5.54 -4.78
C VAL A 39 -6.24 -4.36 -5.16
N PRO A 40 -5.49 -4.37 -6.26
CA PRO A 40 -4.63 -3.25 -6.61
C PRO A 40 -5.39 -1.94 -6.85
N VAL A 41 -6.60 -2.02 -7.42
CA VAL A 41 -7.44 -0.84 -7.67
C VAL A 41 -7.89 -0.21 -6.34
N ILE A 42 -8.45 -1.00 -5.43
CA ILE A 42 -8.85 -0.52 -4.10
C ILE A 42 -7.65 0.01 -3.33
N THR A 43 -6.55 -0.72 -3.32
CA THR A 43 -5.31 -0.32 -2.64
C THR A 43 -4.84 1.05 -3.15
N ARG A 44 -4.89 1.27 -4.45
CA ARG A 44 -4.57 2.57 -5.05
C ARG A 44 -5.53 3.67 -4.61
N MET A 45 -6.84 3.40 -4.63
CA MET A 45 -7.86 4.37 -4.20
C MET A 45 -7.71 4.73 -2.72
N LEU A 46 -7.54 3.75 -1.85
CA LEU A 46 -7.33 3.96 -0.41
C LEU A 46 -6.03 4.73 -0.15
N GLY A 47 -4.94 4.38 -0.82
CA GLY A 47 -3.69 5.10 -0.70
C GLY A 47 -3.81 6.56 -1.10
N GLN A 48 -4.54 6.86 -2.17
CA GLN A 48 -4.81 8.24 -2.55
C GLN A 48 -5.67 8.98 -1.50
N ALA A 49 -6.68 8.32 -0.96
CA ALA A 49 -7.56 8.91 0.04
C ALA A 49 -6.83 9.21 1.36
N VAL A 50 -5.85 8.37 1.74
CA VAL A 50 -5.06 8.56 2.96
C VAL A 50 -3.95 9.60 2.77
N VAL A 51 -3.27 9.59 1.62
CA VAL A 51 -2.10 10.44 1.37
C VAL A 51 -2.49 11.84 0.92
N ILE A 52 -3.58 11.98 0.15
CA ILE A 52 -3.99 13.28 -0.40
C ILE A 52 -5.04 13.92 0.51
N PRO A 53 -4.72 15.02 1.20
CA PRO A 53 -5.67 15.72 2.03
C PRO A 53 -6.92 16.19 1.26
N PRO A 54 -8.07 16.27 1.90
CA PRO A 54 -9.31 16.69 1.26
C PRO A 54 -9.25 18.14 0.77
N ARG A 55 -10.11 18.48 -0.20
CA ARG A 55 -10.13 19.82 -0.79
C ARG A 55 -10.36 20.95 0.21
N ALA A 56 -11.07 20.65 1.30
CA ALA A 56 -11.30 21.60 2.39
C ALA A 56 -9.99 22.04 3.05
N PHE A 57 -9.09 21.08 3.31
CA PHE A 57 -7.75 21.36 3.87
C PHE A 57 -6.96 22.37 3.01
N TRP A 58 -6.93 22.18 1.69
CA TRP A 58 -6.19 23.06 0.79
C TRP A 58 -6.76 24.48 0.75
N ARG A 59 -8.07 24.63 0.93
CA ARG A 59 -8.74 25.94 1.00
C ARG A 59 -8.45 26.66 2.32
N GLU A 60 -8.54 25.91 3.41
CA GLU A 60 -8.29 26.43 4.77
C GLU A 60 -6.88 27.01 4.90
N PHE A 61 -5.89 26.27 4.45
CA PHE A 61 -4.48 26.65 4.55
C PHE A 61 -3.98 27.49 3.36
N HIS A 62 -4.85 27.90 2.44
CA HIS A 62 -4.53 28.71 1.25
C HIS A 62 -3.32 28.19 0.46
N ILE A 63 -3.13 26.88 0.38
CA ILE A 63 -1.97 26.25 -0.28
C ILE A 63 -2.09 26.36 -1.80
N PRO A 64 -1.11 26.98 -2.49
CA PRO A 64 -1.13 27.15 -3.94
C PRO A 64 -1.16 25.80 -4.66
N ARG A 65 -1.88 25.74 -5.78
CA ARG A 65 -1.98 24.53 -6.62
C ARG A 65 -0.61 24.01 -7.08
N LYS A 66 0.36 24.91 -7.31
CA LYS A 66 1.72 24.58 -7.72
C LYS A 66 2.43 23.74 -6.63
N VAL A 67 2.38 24.19 -5.37
CA VAL A 67 2.99 23.51 -4.23
C VAL A 67 2.35 22.14 -4.02
N ARG A 68 1.01 22.04 -4.11
CA ARG A 68 0.32 20.76 -4.03
C ARG A 68 0.76 19.78 -5.11
N LYS A 69 0.89 20.25 -6.37
CA LYS A 69 1.34 19.42 -7.48
C LYS A 69 2.79 18.95 -7.27
N GLU A 70 3.64 19.82 -6.80
CA GLU A 70 5.03 19.52 -6.52
C GLU A 70 5.19 18.47 -5.43
N LEU A 71 4.51 18.62 -4.30
CA LEU A 71 4.57 17.69 -3.16
C LEU A 71 4.03 16.30 -3.46
N PHE A 72 2.89 16.20 -4.18
CA PHE A 72 2.17 14.93 -4.31
C PHE A 72 2.34 14.24 -5.66
N PHE A 73 2.83 14.95 -6.68
CA PHE A 73 2.90 14.39 -8.04
C PHE A 73 4.25 14.56 -8.72
N CYS A 74 5.07 15.53 -8.33
CA CYS A 74 6.32 15.86 -9.02
C CYS A 74 7.57 15.53 -8.21
N ALA A 75 7.48 15.42 -6.88
CA ALA A 75 8.63 15.03 -6.09
C ALA A 75 9.07 13.60 -6.45
N PRO A 76 10.36 13.35 -6.67
CA PRO A 76 10.87 12.01 -6.99
C PRO A 76 10.51 10.98 -5.92
N GLU A 77 10.40 11.41 -4.67
CA GLU A 77 10.02 10.59 -3.51
C GLU A 77 8.52 10.28 -3.45
N SER A 78 7.67 11.11 -4.06
CA SER A 78 6.22 10.91 -4.05
C SER A 78 5.79 9.64 -4.79
N GLY A 79 6.60 9.14 -5.72
CA GLY A 79 6.37 7.87 -6.42
C GLY A 79 6.77 6.64 -5.61
N HIS A 80 7.68 6.77 -4.64
CA HIS A 80 8.14 5.64 -3.82
C HIS A 80 7.25 5.39 -2.61
N PHE A 81 6.75 6.45 -1.98
CA PHE A 81 5.92 6.33 -0.78
C PHE A 81 4.71 5.39 -0.92
N PRO A 82 3.86 5.49 -1.96
CA PRO A 82 2.75 4.54 -2.12
C PRO A 82 3.22 3.11 -2.38
N ARG A 83 4.36 2.93 -3.05
CA ARG A 83 4.92 1.59 -3.30
C ARG A 83 5.36 0.92 -2.02
N ASP A 84 6.06 1.66 -1.17
CA ASP A 84 6.60 1.13 0.09
C ASP A 84 5.48 0.88 1.11
N MET A 85 4.49 1.77 1.17
CA MET A 85 3.33 1.64 2.05
C MET A 85 2.55 0.34 1.82
N PHE A 86 2.49 -0.16 0.57
CA PHE A 86 1.70 -1.35 0.23
C PHE A 86 2.53 -2.64 0.10
N ALA A 87 3.76 -2.67 0.62
CA ALA A 87 4.61 -3.85 0.57
C ALA A 87 4.00 -5.05 1.31
N ASP A 88 3.35 -4.82 2.46
CA ASP A 88 2.68 -5.85 3.24
C ASP A 88 1.44 -6.40 2.52
N VAL A 89 0.69 -5.52 1.83
CA VAL A 89 -0.46 -5.95 1.01
C VAL A 89 0.00 -6.81 -0.17
N ARG A 90 1.14 -6.47 -0.79
CA ARG A 90 1.73 -7.31 -1.83
C ARG A 90 2.19 -8.65 -1.30
N MET A 91 2.83 -8.69 -0.13
CA MET A 91 3.20 -9.93 0.55
C MET A 91 1.97 -10.83 0.73
N LEU A 92 0.89 -10.31 1.29
CA LEU A 92 -0.36 -11.04 1.46
C LEU A 92 -0.92 -11.55 0.13
N CYS A 93 -0.84 -10.77 -0.95
CA CYS A 93 -1.26 -11.20 -2.28
C CYS A 93 -0.41 -12.34 -2.84
N TYR A 94 0.89 -12.38 -2.53
CA TYR A 94 1.76 -13.51 -2.88
C TYR A 94 1.39 -14.75 -2.07
N ASP A 95 1.24 -14.63 -0.76
CA ASP A 95 0.96 -15.74 0.15
C ASP A 95 -0.42 -16.38 -0.12
N THR A 96 -1.40 -15.57 -0.51
CA THR A 96 -2.75 -16.04 -0.86
C THR A 96 -2.90 -16.50 -2.31
N GLY A 97 -1.85 -16.37 -3.14
CA GLY A 97 -1.87 -16.72 -4.57
C GLY A 97 -2.71 -15.79 -5.44
N LEU A 98 -2.96 -14.56 -4.98
CA LEU A 98 -3.63 -13.52 -5.78
C LEU A 98 -2.69 -12.81 -6.76
N MET A 99 -1.37 -12.98 -6.64
CA MET A 99 -0.38 -12.31 -7.48
C MET A 99 -0.14 -13.07 -8.80
N ASN A 100 -1.19 -13.22 -9.61
CA ASN A 100 -1.11 -13.79 -10.97
C ASN A 100 -0.59 -12.76 -12.00
N ARG A 101 -0.41 -13.17 -13.26
CA ARG A 101 0.11 -12.30 -14.34
C ARG A 101 -0.76 -11.06 -14.57
N ALA A 102 -2.08 -11.21 -14.55
CA ALA A 102 -3.02 -10.11 -14.74
C ALA A 102 -2.97 -9.13 -13.54
N ALA A 103 -2.91 -9.66 -12.30
CA ALA A 103 -2.73 -8.85 -11.11
C ALA A 103 -1.43 -8.01 -11.18
N LYS A 104 -0.29 -8.63 -11.55
CA LYS A 104 0.99 -7.91 -11.70
C LYS A 104 0.88 -6.76 -12.70
N LEU A 105 0.16 -6.95 -13.80
CA LEU A 105 -0.11 -5.87 -14.76
C LEU A 105 -0.92 -4.75 -14.10
N MET A 106 -1.98 -5.08 -13.35
CA MET A 106 -2.81 -4.10 -12.65
C MET A 106 -2.01 -3.32 -11.59
N TRP A 107 -1.13 -3.99 -10.81
CA TRP A 107 -0.23 -3.33 -9.87
C TRP A 107 0.67 -2.29 -10.56
N ARG A 108 1.19 -2.60 -11.76
CA ARG A 108 1.99 -1.66 -12.58
C ARG A 108 1.15 -0.50 -13.10
N ILE A 109 -0.03 -0.78 -13.67
CA ILE A 109 -0.96 0.26 -14.16
C ILE A 109 -1.33 1.23 -13.03
N CYS A 110 -1.59 0.70 -11.84
CA CYS A 110 -1.89 1.49 -10.65
C CYS A 110 -0.65 2.24 -10.08
N LYS A 111 0.55 2.00 -10.61
CA LYS A 111 1.82 2.60 -10.15
C LYS A 111 2.12 2.36 -8.67
N ILE A 112 1.70 1.22 -8.16
CA ILE A 112 1.93 0.75 -6.79
C ILE A 112 2.65 -0.60 -6.76
N ASP A 113 3.27 -0.99 -7.87
CA ASP A 113 4.15 -2.15 -7.97
C ASP A 113 5.43 -1.92 -7.15
N GLY A 114 6.06 -3.00 -6.75
CA GLY A 114 7.31 -2.98 -5.96
C GLY A 114 7.55 -4.33 -5.33
N ASP A 115 8.59 -4.39 -4.49
CA ASP A 115 8.90 -5.61 -3.77
C ASP A 115 7.86 -5.87 -2.67
N ALA A 116 7.59 -7.14 -2.39
CA ALA A 116 6.81 -7.54 -1.24
C ALA A 116 7.69 -7.49 0.01
N SER A 117 7.10 -7.21 1.17
CA SER A 117 7.79 -7.38 2.43
C SER A 117 8.12 -8.86 2.65
N ARG A 118 9.29 -9.15 3.21
CA ARG A 118 9.64 -10.53 3.60
C ARG A 118 8.90 -10.95 4.86
N TYR A 119 8.77 -10.00 5.77
CA TYR A 119 8.07 -10.15 7.03
C TYR A 119 7.09 -9.01 7.21
N ARG A 120 6.00 -9.28 7.90
CA ARG A 120 5.02 -8.26 8.25
C ARG A 120 5.69 -7.14 9.06
N ASN A 121 5.40 -5.89 8.69
CA ASN A 121 6.01 -4.67 9.27
C ASN A 121 7.54 -4.62 9.14
N GLU A 122 8.14 -5.27 8.15
CA GLU A 122 9.56 -5.14 7.87
C GLU A 122 9.87 -3.69 7.46
N PRO A 123 10.83 -3.01 8.12
CA PRO A 123 11.28 -1.68 7.70
C PRO A 123 11.84 -1.75 6.28
N GLN A 124 11.42 -0.87 5.41
CA GLN A 124 11.91 -0.81 4.02
C GLN A 124 13.39 -0.44 4.03
N ARG A 125 14.26 -1.41 3.71
CA ARG A 125 15.73 -1.29 3.78
C ARG A 125 16.33 -0.30 2.78
N ARG A 126 15.59 0.15 1.77
CA ARG A 126 16.13 1.00 0.70
C ARG A 126 16.69 2.34 1.18
N HIS A 127 16.12 2.93 2.23
CA HIS A 127 16.59 4.19 2.78
C HIS A 127 17.92 4.07 3.57
N VAL A 128 18.22 2.89 4.11
CA VAL A 128 19.42 2.67 4.92
C VAL A 128 20.68 2.53 4.07
N VAL A 129 20.56 2.01 2.85
CA VAL A 129 21.70 1.77 1.94
C VAL A 129 22.14 3.09 1.27
N ALA A 130 21.21 4.01 0.99
CA ALA A 130 21.54 5.31 0.42
C ALA A 130 22.31 6.20 1.41
N ALA A 131 21.97 6.17 2.70
CA ALA A 131 22.66 6.93 3.75
C ALA A 131 24.10 6.43 4.02
N ARG A 132 24.43 5.17 3.72
CA ARG A 132 25.79 4.62 3.90
C ARG A 132 26.74 4.87 2.73
N ARG A 133 26.24 5.29 1.56
CA ARG A 133 27.09 5.60 0.38
C ARG A 133 27.40 7.08 0.22
N GLY A 134 26.89 7.92 1.08
CA GLY A 134 27.11 9.40 1.07
C GLY A 134 27.95 9.93 2.24
N GLY A 135 28.66 9.04 2.96
CA GLY A 135 29.59 9.41 4.03
C GLY A 135 31.03 9.09 3.65
#